data_a6df9180a228504d9a77373f50c1a7ad
#
_entry.id   a6df9180a228504d9a77373f50c1a7ad
#
_cell.length_a   1.000
_cell.length_b   1.000
_cell.length_c   1.000
_cell.angle_alpha   90.00
_cell.angle_beta   90.00
_cell.angle_gamma   90.00
#
_symmetry.space_group_name_H-M   'P 1'
#
loop_
_entity.id
_entity.type
_entity.pdbx_description
1 polymer ?
#
loop_
_entity_poly.entity_id
_entity_poly.type
_entity_poly.pdbx_seq_one_letter_code
_entity_poly.pdbx_strand_id
1 'polypeptide(L)'
;MPIVEDNVKQAMEAWLKYEGYLNVVARFGTRQGYDVEGKHPTSGKRLVIECKGEAATGDQHSRSWINVASAMLTSLNETEDSENANDVGLAFPDTKEYRGRMSRLQAFCKRQNIFVYWVAENGQFTQW
;
A
#
# COMPACT_ATOMS: atom_id res chain seq x y z
N MET A 1 12.55 -5.62 -14.76
CA MET A 1 13.05 -5.57 -13.35
C MET A 1 11.88 -5.73 -12.40
N PRO A 2 11.97 -6.59 -11.40
CA PRO A 2 10.92 -6.69 -10.37
C PRO A 2 10.75 -5.38 -9.61
N ILE A 3 9.51 -5.07 -9.28
CA ILE A 3 9.18 -3.91 -8.44
C ILE A 3 9.14 -4.42 -6.99
N VAL A 4 10.29 -4.35 -6.33
CA VAL A 4 10.40 -4.86 -4.96
C VAL A 4 9.72 -3.94 -3.96
N GLU A 5 9.45 -4.45 -2.76
CA GLU A 5 8.66 -3.74 -1.75
C GLU A 5 9.23 -2.37 -1.41
N ASP A 6 10.56 -2.24 -1.27
CA ASP A 6 11.17 -0.95 -0.95
C ASP A 6 10.99 0.08 -2.08
N ASN A 7 10.89 -0.36 -3.33
CA ASN A 7 10.55 0.54 -4.44
C ASN A 7 9.11 1.06 -4.31
N VAL A 8 8.18 0.21 -3.90
CA VAL A 8 6.79 0.61 -3.65
C VAL A 8 6.73 1.62 -2.51
N LYS A 9 7.43 1.34 -1.41
CA LYS A 9 7.51 2.26 -0.26
C LYS A 9 8.08 3.62 -0.66
N GLN A 10 9.14 3.61 -1.46
CA GLN A 10 9.78 4.85 -1.91
C GLN A 10 8.83 5.69 -2.77
N ALA A 11 8.09 5.07 -3.68
CA ALA A 11 7.12 5.76 -4.52
C ALA A 11 6.00 6.38 -3.69
N MET A 12 5.50 5.67 -2.69
CA MET A 12 4.44 6.18 -1.82
C MET A 12 4.93 7.31 -0.92
N GLU A 13 6.16 7.20 -0.40
CA GLU A 13 6.78 8.29 0.37
C GLU A 13 6.90 9.56 -0.47
N ALA A 14 7.38 9.45 -1.69
CA ALA A 14 7.53 10.58 -2.59
C ALA A 14 6.18 11.23 -2.91
N TRP A 15 5.16 10.42 -3.16
CA TRP A 15 3.83 10.93 -3.45
C TRP A 15 3.22 11.68 -2.27
N LEU A 16 3.33 11.11 -1.06
CA LEU A 16 2.79 11.77 0.12
C LEU A 16 3.44 13.13 0.35
N LYS A 17 4.75 13.21 0.18
CA LYS A 17 5.50 14.48 0.29
C LYS A 17 5.06 15.47 -0.78
N TYR A 18 4.90 15.01 -2.01
CA TYR A 18 4.44 15.85 -3.12
C TYR A 18 3.04 16.42 -2.85
N GLU A 19 2.15 15.62 -2.28
CA GLU A 19 0.78 16.04 -1.95
C GLU A 19 0.71 16.91 -0.68
N GLY A 20 1.84 17.18 -0.03
CA GLY A 20 1.89 18.05 1.13
C GLY A 20 1.57 17.37 2.46
N TYR A 21 1.57 16.04 2.53
CA TYR A 21 1.37 15.34 3.79
C TYR A 21 2.47 15.70 4.79
N LEU A 22 2.11 15.76 6.06
CA LEU A 22 3.01 16.10 7.16
C LEU A 22 3.50 14.81 7.83
N ASN A 23 4.69 14.89 8.46
CA ASN A 23 5.25 13.80 9.24
C ASN A 23 5.33 12.49 8.46
N VAL A 24 5.70 12.56 7.18
CA VAL A 24 5.81 11.39 6.32
C VAL A 24 6.96 10.51 6.79
N VAL A 25 6.67 9.23 7.02
CA VAL A 25 7.66 8.23 7.43
C VAL A 25 7.51 7.03 6.52
N ALA A 26 8.63 6.55 5.98
CA ALA A 26 8.70 5.27 5.27
C ALA A 26 9.69 4.38 6.00
N ARG A 27 9.32 3.10 6.22
CA ARG A 27 10.13 2.13 6.93
C ARG A 27 10.59 1.04 5.98
N PHE A 28 11.85 1.16 5.58
CA PHE A 28 12.44 0.25 4.61
C PHE A 28 12.98 -1.01 5.30
N GLY A 29 13.08 -2.09 4.53
CA GLY A 29 13.58 -3.36 5.04
C GLY A 29 12.62 -3.97 6.06
N THR A 30 13.17 -4.42 7.20
CA THR A 30 12.41 -5.14 8.24
C THR A 30 12.05 -4.27 9.45
N ARG A 31 12.08 -2.95 9.30
CA ARG A 31 11.76 -2.04 10.42
C ARG A 31 10.30 -2.21 10.85
N GLN A 32 10.07 -2.13 12.15
CA GLN A 32 8.75 -2.28 12.77
C GLN A 32 7.88 -1.03 12.55
N GLY A 33 6.59 -1.23 12.40
CA GLY A 33 5.60 -0.18 12.23
C GLY A 33 4.95 -0.21 10.87
N TYR A 34 4.15 0.81 10.55
CA TYR A 34 3.52 0.92 9.24
C TYR A 34 4.58 1.12 8.16
N ASP A 35 4.34 0.57 6.98
CA ASP A 35 5.31 0.66 5.89
C ASP A 35 5.53 2.10 5.46
N VAL A 36 4.44 2.84 5.23
CA VAL A 36 4.49 4.27 4.93
C VAL A 36 3.32 4.94 5.64
N GLU A 37 3.54 6.12 6.18
CA GLU A 37 2.49 6.88 6.84
C GLU A 37 2.70 8.38 6.66
N GLY A 38 1.62 9.14 6.77
CA GLY A 38 1.65 10.58 6.74
C GLY A 38 0.36 11.17 7.28
N LYS A 39 0.42 12.45 7.67
CA LYS A 39 -0.74 13.17 8.20
C LYS A 39 -1.30 14.09 7.12
N HIS A 40 -2.59 13.96 6.82
CA HIS A 40 -3.23 14.78 5.81
C HIS A 40 -3.12 16.28 6.17
N PRO A 41 -2.73 17.14 5.21
CA PRO A 41 -2.41 18.55 5.54
C PRO A 41 -3.59 19.38 6.00
N THR A 42 -4.82 19.04 5.63
CA THR A 42 -6.01 19.78 6.03
C THR A 42 -6.86 19.07 7.07
N SER A 43 -7.17 17.78 6.86
CA SER A 43 -8.02 17.04 7.80
C SER A 43 -7.30 16.64 9.08
N GLY A 44 -5.97 16.58 9.06
CA GLY A 44 -5.18 16.09 10.17
C GLY A 44 -5.24 14.56 10.35
N LYS A 45 -5.96 13.87 9.48
CA LYS A 45 -6.14 12.43 9.56
C LYS A 45 -4.88 11.71 9.09
N ARG A 46 -4.48 10.67 9.81
CA ARG A 46 -3.30 9.87 9.47
C ARG A 46 -3.67 8.84 8.42
N LEU A 47 -2.88 8.76 7.37
CA LEU A 47 -2.97 7.70 6.36
C LEU A 47 -1.86 6.70 6.62
N VAL A 48 -2.20 5.43 6.80
CA VAL A 48 -1.25 4.34 6.97
C VAL A 48 -1.35 3.41 5.78
N ILE A 49 -0.21 3.07 5.18
CA ILE A 49 -0.15 2.31 3.94
C ILE A 49 0.66 1.05 4.16
N GLU A 50 0.06 -0.09 3.82
CA GLU A 50 0.74 -1.37 3.74
C GLU A 50 1.25 -1.55 2.32
N CYS A 51 2.54 -1.80 2.16
CA CYS A 51 3.19 -1.94 0.87
C CYS A 51 3.62 -3.39 0.65
N LYS A 52 3.44 -3.88 -0.57
CA LYS A 52 3.92 -5.19 -0.99
C LYS A 52 4.67 -5.02 -2.31
N GLY A 53 5.59 -5.93 -2.57
CA GLY A 53 6.39 -5.92 -3.78
C GLY A 53 6.44 -7.27 -4.46
N GLU A 54 7.04 -7.31 -5.64
CA GLU A 54 7.34 -8.54 -6.33
C GLU A 54 8.51 -9.24 -5.65
N ALA A 55 8.58 -10.57 -5.79
CA ALA A 55 9.78 -11.30 -5.42
C ALA A 55 10.94 -10.83 -6.31
N ALA A 56 12.11 -10.63 -5.71
CA ALA A 56 13.31 -10.28 -6.48
C ALA A 56 13.66 -11.38 -7.47
N THR A 57 13.44 -12.65 -7.07
CA THR A 57 13.58 -13.84 -7.91
C THR A 57 12.47 -14.82 -7.56
N GLY A 58 12.11 -15.68 -8.51
CA GLY A 58 11.20 -16.79 -8.27
C GLY A 58 9.76 -16.51 -8.68
N ASP A 59 8.83 -17.18 -8.01
CA ASP A 59 7.44 -17.30 -8.44
C ASP A 59 6.58 -16.11 -8.02
N GLN A 60 6.31 -15.22 -8.97
CA GLN A 60 5.44 -14.07 -8.74
C GLN A 60 3.98 -14.48 -8.48
N HIS A 61 3.55 -15.60 -9.06
CA HIS A 61 2.19 -16.09 -8.86
C HIS A 61 1.92 -16.41 -7.38
N SER A 62 2.78 -17.20 -6.76
CA SER A 62 2.64 -17.54 -5.33
C SER A 62 2.88 -16.33 -4.45
N ARG A 63 3.87 -15.50 -4.76
CA ARG A 63 4.18 -14.31 -3.98
C ARG A 63 3.03 -13.33 -3.97
N SER A 64 2.40 -13.09 -5.11
CA SER A 64 1.27 -12.16 -5.19
C SER A 64 0.08 -12.64 -4.36
N TRP A 65 -0.19 -13.94 -4.35
CA TRP A 65 -1.27 -14.51 -3.54
C TRP A 65 -1.03 -14.26 -2.04
N ILE A 66 0.16 -14.64 -1.56
CA ILE A 66 0.53 -14.51 -0.15
C ILE A 66 0.50 -13.03 0.26
N ASN A 67 1.07 -12.16 -0.55
CA ASN A 67 1.18 -10.74 -0.23
C ASN A 67 -0.18 -10.05 -0.22
N VAL A 68 -1.07 -10.35 -1.17
CA VAL A 68 -2.42 -9.77 -1.18
C VAL A 68 -3.21 -10.25 0.03
N ALA A 69 -3.15 -11.55 0.34
CA ALA A 69 -3.84 -12.09 1.52
C ALA A 69 -3.36 -11.41 2.81
N SER A 70 -2.04 -11.27 2.98
CA SER A 70 -1.44 -10.61 4.13
C SER A 70 -1.84 -9.14 4.21
N ALA A 71 -1.77 -8.40 3.09
CA ALA A 71 -2.11 -6.99 3.04
C ALA A 71 -3.59 -6.76 3.35
N MET A 72 -4.47 -7.59 2.81
CA MET A 72 -5.91 -7.49 3.09
C MET A 72 -6.21 -7.75 4.56
N LEU A 73 -5.62 -8.77 5.16
CA LEU A 73 -5.82 -9.04 6.59
C LEU A 73 -5.32 -7.88 7.45
N THR A 74 -4.14 -7.36 7.16
CA THR A 74 -3.56 -6.21 7.88
C THR A 74 -4.50 -4.99 7.78
N SER A 75 -4.98 -4.69 6.57
CA SER A 75 -5.85 -3.54 6.35
C SER A 75 -7.20 -3.69 7.04
N LEU A 76 -7.78 -4.89 7.03
CA LEU A 76 -9.06 -5.14 7.70
C LEU A 76 -8.92 -5.00 9.22
N ASN A 77 -7.84 -5.51 9.79
CA ASN A 77 -7.58 -5.34 11.23
C ASN A 77 -7.45 -3.86 11.59
N GLU A 78 -6.80 -3.08 10.74
CA GLU A 78 -6.63 -1.65 10.98
C GLU A 78 -7.97 -0.89 10.88
N THR A 79 -8.81 -1.22 9.90
CA THR A 79 -10.12 -0.56 9.74
C THR A 79 -11.10 -0.91 10.86
N GLU A 80 -10.97 -2.10 11.46
CA GLU A 80 -11.84 -2.55 12.55
C GLU A 80 -11.39 -2.08 13.93
N ASP A 81 -10.23 -1.48 14.04
CA ASP A 81 -9.76 -0.92 15.31
C ASP A 81 -10.55 0.34 15.64
N SER A 82 -11.51 0.22 16.54
CA SER A 82 -12.42 1.31 16.92
C SER A 82 -11.72 2.48 17.61
N GLU A 83 -10.53 2.27 18.16
CA GLU A 83 -9.72 3.33 18.77
C GLU A 83 -8.86 4.04 17.75
N ASN A 84 -8.77 3.49 16.53
CA ASN A 84 -7.89 3.97 15.49
C ASN A 84 -8.70 4.75 14.43
N ALA A 85 -8.43 6.03 14.31
CA ALA A 85 -9.08 6.90 13.34
C ALA A 85 -8.26 7.06 12.05
N ASN A 86 -7.38 6.12 11.75
CA ASN A 86 -6.52 6.20 10.58
C ASN A 86 -7.28 5.85 9.29
N ASP A 87 -6.93 6.53 8.21
CA ASP A 87 -7.24 6.05 6.87
C ASP A 87 -6.24 4.95 6.49
N VAL A 88 -6.69 3.99 5.71
CA VAL A 88 -5.90 2.81 5.36
C VAL A 88 -5.73 2.72 3.86
N GLY A 89 -4.50 2.47 3.43
CA GLY A 89 -4.17 2.25 2.03
C GLY A 89 -3.33 1.01 1.83
N LEU A 90 -3.45 0.45 0.64
CA LEU A 90 -2.64 -0.68 0.16
C LEU A 90 -1.91 -0.23 -1.10
N ALA A 91 -0.62 -0.52 -1.18
CA ALA A 91 0.17 -0.20 -2.37
C ALA A 91 0.83 -1.47 -2.91
N PHE A 92 0.60 -1.72 -4.19
CA PHE A 92 1.07 -2.92 -4.89
C PHE A 92 1.81 -2.55 -6.16
N PRO A 93 2.72 -3.43 -6.62
CA PRO A 93 3.26 -3.30 -7.98
C PRO A 93 2.14 -3.36 -9.02
N ASP A 94 2.22 -2.50 -10.02
CA ASP A 94 1.25 -2.50 -11.13
C ASP A 94 1.62 -3.59 -12.12
N THR A 95 1.27 -4.83 -11.78
CA THR A 95 1.51 -6.01 -12.58
C THR A 95 0.23 -6.80 -12.78
N LYS A 96 0.23 -7.65 -13.82
CA LYS A 96 -0.95 -8.47 -14.08
C LYS A 96 -1.26 -9.43 -12.94
N GLU A 97 -0.24 -9.92 -12.25
CA GLU A 97 -0.40 -10.83 -11.10
C GLU A 97 -1.15 -10.14 -9.96
N TYR A 98 -0.66 -8.97 -9.53
CA TYR A 98 -1.32 -8.22 -8.45
C TYR A 98 -2.69 -7.68 -8.87
N ARG A 99 -2.80 -7.14 -10.09
CA ARG A 99 -4.09 -6.69 -10.62
C ARG A 99 -5.11 -7.82 -10.65
N GLY A 100 -4.70 -9.02 -11.07
CA GLY A 100 -5.57 -10.19 -11.10
C GLY A 100 -6.04 -10.61 -9.72
N ARG A 101 -5.15 -10.60 -8.73
CA ARG A 101 -5.51 -10.93 -7.34
C ARG A 101 -6.53 -9.98 -6.76
N MET A 102 -6.45 -8.69 -7.11
CA MET A 102 -7.31 -7.65 -6.54
C MET A 102 -8.57 -7.37 -7.37
N SER A 103 -8.69 -7.93 -8.58
CA SER A 103 -9.72 -7.52 -9.55
C SER A 103 -11.15 -7.60 -9.02
N ARG A 104 -11.45 -8.56 -8.16
CA ARG A 104 -12.80 -8.74 -7.59
C ARG A 104 -13.02 -7.98 -6.29
N LEU A 105 -11.98 -7.30 -5.78
CA LEU A 105 -12.01 -6.64 -4.47
C LEU A 105 -12.21 -5.13 -4.56
N GLN A 106 -12.30 -4.57 -5.77
CA GLN A 106 -12.41 -3.12 -5.95
C GLN A 106 -13.63 -2.54 -5.25
N ALA A 107 -14.81 -3.11 -5.48
CA ALA A 107 -16.03 -2.63 -4.84
C ALA A 107 -15.97 -2.80 -3.32
N PHE A 108 -15.41 -3.91 -2.85
CA PHE A 108 -15.24 -4.17 -1.43
C PHE A 108 -14.33 -3.11 -0.79
N CYS A 109 -13.17 -2.83 -1.40
CA CYS A 109 -12.24 -1.82 -0.87
C CYS A 109 -12.89 -0.44 -0.81
N LYS A 110 -13.66 -0.08 -1.82
CA LYS A 110 -14.42 1.18 -1.82
C LYS A 110 -15.42 1.25 -0.68
N ARG A 111 -16.17 0.18 -0.43
CA ARG A 111 -17.14 0.13 0.67
C ARG A 111 -16.46 0.26 2.04
N GLN A 112 -15.26 -0.30 2.18
CA GLN A 112 -14.50 -0.27 3.43
C GLN A 112 -13.60 0.97 3.55
N ASN A 113 -13.62 1.87 2.56
CA ASN A 113 -12.75 3.05 2.51
C ASN A 113 -11.26 2.68 2.57
N ILE A 114 -10.89 1.58 1.92
CA ILE A 114 -9.50 1.17 1.76
C ILE A 114 -9.02 1.71 0.41
N PHE A 115 -8.02 2.59 0.45
CA PHE A 115 -7.40 3.11 -0.77
C PHE A 115 -6.44 2.08 -1.36
N VAL A 116 -6.38 2.00 -2.69
CA VAL A 116 -5.47 1.07 -3.37
C VAL A 116 -4.64 1.86 -4.39
N TYR A 117 -3.33 1.69 -4.31
CA TYR A 117 -2.37 2.37 -5.17
C TYR A 117 -1.58 1.35 -5.97
N TRP A 118 -1.39 1.62 -7.25
CA TRP A 118 -0.68 0.76 -8.20
C TRP A 118 0.60 1.47 -8.63
N VAL A 119 1.74 0.89 -8.30
CA VAL A 119 3.05 1.50 -8.53
C VAL A 119 3.73 0.83 -9.72
N ALA A 120 4.05 1.63 -10.73
CA ALA A 120 4.74 1.16 -11.92
C ALA A 120 6.26 1.12 -11.70
N GLU A 121 6.97 0.44 -12.59
CA GLU A 121 8.42 0.27 -12.51
C GLU A 121 9.17 1.61 -12.49
N ASN A 122 8.65 2.63 -13.17
CA ASN A 122 9.26 3.96 -13.20
C ASN A 122 8.90 4.82 -11.98
N GLY A 123 8.19 4.28 -10.99
CA GLY A 123 7.77 5.01 -9.80
C GLY A 123 6.47 5.79 -9.93
N GLN A 124 5.90 5.89 -11.12
CA GLN A 124 4.57 6.48 -11.31
C GLN A 124 3.50 5.55 -10.72
N PHE A 125 2.39 6.14 -10.30
CA PHE A 125 1.32 5.32 -9.76
C PHE A 125 -0.06 5.82 -10.20
N THR A 126 -1.02 4.92 -10.10
CA THR A 126 -2.42 5.22 -10.26
C THR A 126 -3.17 4.79 -9.01
N GLN A 127 -4.28 5.44 -8.74
CA GLN A 127 -5.17 5.08 -7.64
C GLN A 127 -6.46 4.49 -8.22
N TRP A 128 -6.91 3.52 -7.51
CA TRP A 128 -8.10 2.80 -7.94
C TRP A 128 -9.37 3.37 -7.31
#